data_777b3f9d546fd9d41683546ea49b7ea5
#
_entry.id   777b3f9d546fd9d41683546ea49b7ea5
#
_cell.length_a   1.000
_cell.length_b   1.000
_cell.length_c   1.000
_cell.angle_alpha   90.00
_cell.angle_beta   90.00
_cell.angle_gamma   90.00
#
_symmetry.space_group_name_H-M   'P 1'
#
loop_
_entity.id
_entity.type
_entity.pdbx_description
1 polymer ?
#
loop_
_entity_poly.entity_id
_entity_poly.type
_entity_poly.pdbx_seq_one_letter_code
_entity_poly.pdbx_strand_id
1 'polypeptide(L)'
;MPLPFACPHCGELTLVDDEFAGHSGPCIGCGRMIVVPRFASPRPAGPAGAAIPASAYPGMPQISPRRRFLFLTLIGVAATVALLALLTILFQPVLEYSRAGSQRRQCAANLRKIGVALMAYEDKYGTLPPAYVEDKDGNRMHSWRVLILPFFGPEEKALYGEYNMAEGWDSKQNMLVAAKMPAVYHCPADEHDETENENDTNYLVYVGKQSAFPGATSIHHRQISDDQRQTIYVFEAKDTAIGWTQPGDLQEGQQGFDIGTDIGGNHLRGINVLLSTGEVRFLRENVDPDDIRAMTTIDGNEPVPEY
;
A
#
# COMPACT_ATOMS: atom_id res chain seq x y z
N MET A 1 51.63 -14.12 49.52
CA MET A 1 50.36 -14.06 48.75
C MET A 1 50.67 -13.41 47.43
N PRO A 2 50.23 -13.94 46.30
CA PRO A 2 50.50 -13.31 45.02
C PRO A 2 49.87 -11.93 44.94
N LEU A 3 50.66 -10.97 44.47
CA LEU A 3 50.25 -9.56 44.37
C LEU A 3 50.10 -9.18 42.90
N PRO A 4 49.09 -8.38 42.54
CA PRO A 4 48.89 -7.92 41.18
C PRO A 4 49.97 -6.90 40.81
N PHE A 5 50.66 -7.16 39.71
CA PHE A 5 51.70 -6.29 39.15
C PHE A 5 51.37 -6.00 37.66
N ALA A 6 51.35 -4.71 37.32
CA ALA A 6 51.13 -4.27 35.93
C ALA A 6 52.47 -4.00 35.25
N CYS A 7 52.72 -4.57 34.10
CA CYS A 7 53.89 -4.32 33.32
C CYS A 7 53.98 -2.83 32.88
N PRO A 8 55.11 -2.14 33.18
CA PRO A 8 55.24 -0.73 32.80
C PRO A 8 55.37 -0.49 31.28
N HIS A 9 55.52 -1.54 30.47
CA HIS A 9 55.68 -1.43 29.03
C HIS A 9 54.41 -1.75 28.21
N CYS A 10 53.59 -2.69 28.68
CA CYS A 10 52.38 -3.10 27.96
C CYS A 10 51.10 -3.07 28.78
N GLY A 11 51.17 -2.76 30.10
CA GLY A 11 50.01 -2.70 30.97
C GLY A 11 49.44 -4.07 31.40
N GLU A 12 49.98 -5.18 30.93
CA GLU A 12 49.53 -6.52 31.30
C GLU A 12 49.61 -6.76 32.80
N LEU A 13 48.47 -7.19 33.39
CA LEU A 13 48.34 -7.48 34.81
C LEU A 13 48.67 -8.95 35.07
N THR A 14 49.69 -9.19 35.89
CA THR A 14 50.14 -10.54 36.27
C THR A 14 50.15 -10.65 37.80
N LEU A 15 49.77 -11.81 38.33
CA LEU A 15 49.94 -12.13 39.75
C LEU A 15 51.36 -12.65 39.98
N VAL A 16 52.09 -11.93 40.81
CA VAL A 16 53.52 -12.28 41.11
C VAL A 16 53.64 -12.64 42.59
N ASP A 17 54.28 -13.77 42.89
CA ASP A 17 54.50 -14.18 44.25
C ASP A 17 55.59 -13.35 44.89
N ASP A 18 55.52 -13.21 46.22
CA ASP A 18 56.43 -12.39 47.04
C ASP A 18 57.90 -12.73 46.86
N GLU A 19 58.21 -13.98 46.49
CA GLU A 19 59.58 -14.47 46.26
C GLU A 19 60.27 -13.80 45.06
N PHE A 20 59.50 -13.27 44.12
CA PHE A 20 60.02 -12.58 42.94
C PHE A 20 60.14 -11.06 43.15
N ALA A 21 59.86 -10.54 44.35
CA ALA A 21 60.00 -9.15 44.67
C ALA A 21 61.44 -8.65 44.63
N GLY A 22 61.76 -7.71 43.78
CA GLY A 22 63.13 -7.23 43.52
C GLY A 22 63.92 -8.01 42.46
N HIS A 23 63.34 -9.04 41.86
CA HIS A 23 63.94 -9.77 40.76
C HIS A 23 63.52 -9.22 39.39
N SER A 24 64.38 -9.42 38.40
CA SER A 24 64.16 -9.07 37.04
C SER A 24 63.79 -10.29 36.18
N GLY A 25 62.78 -10.17 35.31
CA GLY A 25 62.38 -11.24 34.39
C GLY A 25 61.66 -10.72 33.16
N PRO A 26 61.48 -11.54 32.15
CA PRO A 26 60.74 -11.12 30.98
C PRO A 26 59.22 -11.06 31.28
N CYS A 27 58.54 -10.02 30.81
CA CYS A 27 57.09 -9.90 30.86
C CYS A 27 56.43 -10.96 29.98
N ILE A 28 55.43 -11.67 30.52
CA ILE A 28 54.70 -12.72 29.78
C ILE A 28 53.86 -12.13 28.62
N GLY A 29 53.42 -10.86 28.67
CA GLY A 29 52.64 -10.24 27.63
C GLY A 29 53.49 -9.65 26.49
N CYS A 30 54.64 -9.02 26.80
CA CYS A 30 55.43 -8.32 25.78
C CYS A 30 56.88 -8.75 25.67
N GLY A 31 57.38 -9.72 26.48
CA GLY A 31 58.73 -10.24 26.46
C GLY A 31 59.84 -9.29 26.94
N ARG A 32 59.53 -8.06 27.28
CA ARG A 32 60.51 -7.06 27.75
C ARG A 32 60.91 -7.35 29.21
N MET A 33 62.20 -7.15 29.52
CA MET A 33 62.69 -7.28 30.88
C MET A 33 62.07 -6.21 31.79
N ILE A 34 61.51 -6.67 32.89
CA ILE A 34 60.88 -5.85 33.93
C ILE A 34 61.47 -6.21 35.29
N VAL A 35 61.47 -5.24 36.19
CA VAL A 35 61.87 -5.50 37.59
C VAL A 35 60.60 -5.43 38.46
N VAL A 36 60.33 -6.48 39.19
CA VAL A 36 59.23 -6.54 40.13
C VAL A 36 59.61 -5.69 41.35
N PRO A 37 58.84 -4.65 41.71
CA PRO A 37 59.18 -3.82 42.88
C PRO A 37 59.11 -4.64 44.15
N ARG A 38 60.00 -4.31 45.12
CA ARG A 38 59.89 -4.89 46.48
C ARG A 38 58.69 -4.30 47.15
N PHE A 39 57.70 -5.13 47.43
CA PHE A 39 56.57 -4.72 48.22
C PHE A 39 57.01 -4.54 49.66
N ALA A 40 56.84 -3.34 50.22
CA ALA A 40 57.17 -3.12 51.62
C ALA A 40 56.25 -3.98 52.48
N SER A 41 56.81 -4.87 53.29
CA SER A 41 56.07 -5.61 54.33
C SER A 41 55.26 -4.60 55.16
N PRO A 42 54.03 -4.93 55.57
CA PRO A 42 53.25 -4.02 56.44
C PRO A 42 54.06 -3.74 57.71
N ARG A 43 54.35 -2.46 57.99
CA ARG A 43 54.95 -2.02 59.24
C ARG A 43 54.13 -2.57 60.41
N PRO A 44 54.78 -3.08 61.46
CA PRO A 44 54.03 -3.39 62.69
C PRO A 44 53.31 -2.12 63.18
N ALA A 45 52.07 -2.28 63.59
CA ALA A 45 51.21 -1.23 64.06
C ALA A 45 51.86 -0.39 65.14
N GLY A 46 52.10 0.90 64.85
CA GLY A 46 52.36 1.90 65.86
C GLY A 46 51.14 2.11 66.76
N PRO A 47 51.27 2.74 67.91
CA PRO A 47 50.19 2.84 68.89
C PRO A 47 48.97 3.49 68.26
N ALA A 48 47.80 2.96 68.55
CA ALA A 48 46.48 3.30 68.02
C ALA A 48 46.23 4.84 67.97
N GLY A 49 46.50 5.45 66.84
CA GLY A 49 45.93 6.77 66.51
C GLY A 49 44.45 6.62 66.37
N ALA A 50 43.75 7.53 67.01
CA ALA A 50 42.28 7.57 67.12
C ALA A 50 41.58 7.11 65.85
N ALA A 51 40.77 6.07 65.96
CA ALA A 51 39.91 5.61 64.91
C ALA A 51 38.99 6.78 64.46
N ILE A 52 39.14 7.22 63.21
CA ILE A 52 38.20 8.14 62.62
C ILE A 52 36.84 7.42 62.63
N PRO A 53 35.79 7.99 63.30
CA PRO A 53 34.50 7.30 63.36
C PRO A 53 33.96 7.09 61.96
N ALA A 54 33.48 5.88 61.68
CA ALA A 54 32.91 5.47 60.42
C ALA A 54 31.70 6.33 59.91
N SER A 55 31.30 7.31 60.72
CA SER A 55 30.22 8.27 60.39
C SER A 55 30.64 9.43 59.48
N ALA A 56 31.94 9.54 59.13
CA ALA A 56 32.42 10.68 58.34
C ALA A 56 32.28 10.49 56.80
N TYR A 57 31.90 9.31 56.34
CA TYR A 57 31.53 9.12 54.95
C TYR A 57 30.01 9.36 54.80
N PRO A 58 29.53 10.38 54.05
CA PRO A 58 28.12 10.46 53.72
C PRO A 58 27.74 9.18 53.00
N GLY A 59 26.97 8.31 53.68
CA GLY A 59 26.53 7.05 53.13
C GLY A 59 25.89 7.29 51.78
N MET A 60 26.41 6.64 50.72
CA MET A 60 25.69 6.59 49.43
C MET A 60 24.26 6.16 49.74
N PRO A 61 23.25 6.87 49.22
CA PRO A 61 21.86 6.54 49.50
C PRO A 61 21.62 5.07 49.07
N GLN A 62 21.39 4.23 50.08
CA GLN A 62 21.06 2.81 49.85
C GLN A 62 19.67 2.77 49.24
N ILE A 63 19.61 2.64 47.87
CA ILE A 63 18.34 2.44 47.20
C ILE A 63 17.77 1.09 47.64
N SER A 64 16.61 1.11 48.31
CA SER A 64 15.98 -0.10 48.82
C SER A 64 15.78 -1.12 47.67
N PRO A 65 15.92 -2.44 47.91
CA PRO A 65 15.79 -3.46 46.88
C PRO A 65 14.45 -3.38 46.14
N ARG A 66 13.39 -2.94 46.79
CA ARG A 66 12.07 -2.69 46.16
C ARG A 66 12.10 -1.55 45.13
N ARG A 67 12.83 -0.43 45.46
CA ARG A 67 12.97 0.69 44.51
C ARG A 67 13.85 0.29 43.30
N ARG A 68 14.90 -0.51 43.52
CA ARG A 68 15.72 -1.06 42.39
C ARG A 68 14.90 -1.97 41.48
N PHE A 69 14.10 -2.85 42.09
CA PHE A 69 13.21 -3.73 41.32
C PHE A 69 12.18 -2.92 40.51
N LEU A 70 11.50 -1.96 41.11
CA LEU A 70 10.55 -1.08 40.43
C LEU A 70 11.21 -0.28 39.29
N PHE A 71 12.44 0.20 39.52
CA PHE A 71 13.17 0.98 38.51
C PHE A 71 13.57 0.10 37.31
N LEU A 72 14.03 -1.13 37.56
CA LEU A 72 14.37 -2.08 36.50
C LEU A 72 13.15 -2.54 35.70
N THR A 73 12.00 -2.74 36.37
CA THR A 73 10.74 -3.09 35.66
C THR A 73 10.24 -1.93 34.80
N LEU A 74 10.32 -0.69 35.30
CA LEU A 74 9.94 0.50 34.51
C LEU A 74 10.85 0.68 33.28
N ILE A 75 12.17 0.47 33.43
CA ILE A 75 13.10 0.51 32.31
C ILE A 75 12.77 -0.61 31.29
N GLY A 76 12.49 -1.82 31.79
CA GLY A 76 12.11 -2.94 30.94
C GLY A 76 10.83 -2.66 30.15
N VAL A 77 9.79 -2.11 30.81
CA VAL A 77 8.54 -1.71 30.14
C VAL A 77 8.80 -0.60 29.14
N ALA A 78 9.56 0.44 29.50
CA ALA A 78 9.90 1.51 28.56
C ALA A 78 10.69 1.01 27.34
N ALA A 79 11.62 0.10 27.54
CA ALA A 79 12.40 -0.51 26.46
C ALA A 79 11.51 -1.37 25.53
N THR A 80 10.57 -2.15 26.09
CA THR A 80 9.63 -2.93 25.26
C THR A 80 8.68 -2.03 24.49
N VAL A 81 8.15 -0.97 25.09
CA VAL A 81 7.30 0.00 24.39
C VAL A 81 8.07 0.69 23.26
N ALA A 82 9.32 1.11 23.53
CA ALA A 82 10.18 1.73 22.52
C ALA A 82 10.50 0.75 21.36
N LEU A 83 10.75 -0.52 21.67
CA LEU A 83 10.99 -1.55 20.64
C LEU A 83 9.74 -1.79 19.79
N LEU A 84 8.56 -1.90 20.41
CA LEU A 84 7.29 -2.06 19.69
C LEU A 84 7.00 -0.85 18.81
N ALA A 85 7.22 0.37 19.31
CA ALA A 85 7.08 1.59 18.52
C ALA A 85 8.05 1.61 17.33
N LEU A 86 9.30 1.21 17.55
CA LEU A 86 10.28 1.10 16.45
C LEU A 86 9.86 0.06 15.42
N LEU A 87 9.39 -1.10 15.85
CA LEU A 87 8.90 -2.15 14.95
C LEU A 87 7.69 -1.66 14.14
N THR A 88 6.71 -0.99 14.77
CA THR A 88 5.57 -0.43 14.03
C THR A 88 6.02 0.56 12.95
N ILE A 89 6.93 1.49 13.29
CA ILE A 89 7.46 2.47 12.31
C ILE A 89 8.19 1.77 11.16
N LEU A 90 8.99 0.74 11.44
CA LEU A 90 9.75 0.01 10.42
C LEU A 90 8.86 -0.87 9.52
N PHE A 91 7.79 -1.45 10.08
CA PHE A 91 6.91 -2.34 9.32
C PHE A 91 5.76 -1.62 8.62
N GLN A 92 5.40 -0.40 9.05
CA GLN A 92 4.31 0.39 8.45
C GLN A 92 4.43 0.52 6.92
N PRO A 93 5.58 0.94 6.34
CA PRO A 93 5.69 1.08 4.88
C PRO A 93 5.55 -0.26 4.13
N VAL A 94 5.96 -1.37 4.74
CA VAL A 94 5.80 -2.71 4.14
C VAL A 94 4.32 -3.11 4.10
N LEU A 95 3.58 -2.80 5.17
CA LEU A 95 2.14 -3.07 5.24
C LEU A 95 1.36 -2.23 4.23
N GLU A 96 1.68 -0.95 4.12
CA GLU A 96 1.06 -0.04 3.14
C GLU A 96 1.34 -0.50 1.70
N TYR A 97 2.59 -0.85 1.38
CA TYR A 97 2.94 -1.38 0.06
C TYR A 97 2.19 -2.68 -0.26
N SER A 98 2.08 -3.59 0.70
CA SER A 98 1.36 -4.85 0.50
C SER A 98 -0.16 -4.63 0.35
N ARG A 99 -0.74 -3.67 1.10
CA ARG A 99 -2.14 -3.26 0.99
C ARG A 99 -2.42 -2.67 -0.39
N ALA A 100 -1.61 -1.71 -0.84
CA ALA A 100 -1.73 -1.09 -2.16
C ALA A 100 -1.66 -2.14 -3.29
N GLY A 101 -0.72 -3.09 -3.20
CA GLY A 101 -0.62 -4.20 -4.15
C GLY A 101 -1.84 -5.13 -4.14
N SER A 102 -2.44 -5.37 -2.97
CA SER A 102 -3.68 -6.16 -2.85
C SER A 102 -4.88 -5.44 -3.44
N GLN A 103 -5.04 -4.16 -3.15
CA GLN A 103 -6.12 -3.32 -3.68
C GLN A 103 -6.06 -3.24 -5.21
N ARG A 104 -4.86 -3.03 -5.80
CA ARG A 104 -4.69 -3.04 -7.26
C ARG A 104 -5.10 -4.37 -7.89
N ARG A 105 -4.72 -5.52 -7.27
CA ARG A 105 -5.16 -6.84 -7.76
C ARG A 105 -6.67 -7.02 -7.67
N GLN A 106 -7.31 -6.50 -6.65
CA GLN A 106 -8.76 -6.54 -6.50
C GLN A 106 -9.46 -5.70 -7.57
N CYS A 107 -8.98 -4.48 -7.87
CA CYS A 107 -9.50 -3.65 -8.96
C CYS A 107 -9.33 -4.33 -10.32
N ALA A 108 -8.18 -4.95 -10.57
CA ALA A 108 -7.98 -5.76 -11.78
C ALA A 108 -8.92 -6.97 -11.84
N ALA A 109 -9.25 -7.58 -10.70
CA ALA A 109 -10.24 -8.66 -10.65
C ALA A 109 -11.66 -8.16 -10.92
N ASN A 110 -12.03 -6.96 -10.45
CA ASN A 110 -13.30 -6.32 -10.78
C ASN A 110 -13.41 -6.05 -12.28
N LEU A 111 -12.40 -5.47 -12.91
CA LEU A 111 -12.36 -5.26 -14.37
C LEU A 111 -12.51 -6.57 -15.15
N ARG A 112 -11.88 -7.68 -14.71
CA ARG A 112 -12.08 -9.00 -15.34
C ARG A 112 -13.51 -9.48 -15.23
N LYS A 113 -14.17 -9.28 -14.08
CA LYS A 113 -15.60 -9.62 -13.92
C LYS A 113 -16.47 -8.78 -14.85
N ILE A 114 -16.19 -7.48 -14.97
CA ILE A 114 -16.86 -6.59 -15.91
C ILE A 114 -16.67 -7.10 -17.33
N GLY A 115 -15.45 -7.48 -17.72
CA GLY A 115 -15.15 -8.07 -19.03
C GLY A 115 -15.96 -9.33 -19.32
N VAL A 116 -16.05 -10.24 -18.37
CA VAL A 116 -16.88 -11.46 -18.50
C VAL A 116 -18.34 -11.11 -18.66
N ALA A 117 -18.86 -10.11 -17.93
CA ALA A 117 -20.25 -9.67 -18.03
C ALA A 117 -20.55 -8.99 -19.38
N LEU A 118 -19.61 -8.18 -19.91
CA LEU A 118 -19.71 -7.58 -21.24
C LEU A 118 -19.77 -8.64 -22.35
N MET A 119 -18.90 -9.64 -22.30
CA MET A 119 -18.90 -10.76 -23.26
C MET A 119 -20.18 -11.59 -23.16
N ALA A 120 -20.66 -11.88 -21.94
CA ALA A 120 -21.92 -12.61 -21.75
C ALA A 120 -23.16 -11.81 -22.21
N TYR A 121 -23.10 -10.48 -22.11
CA TYR A 121 -24.11 -9.61 -22.70
C TYR A 121 -24.10 -9.73 -24.24
N GLU A 122 -22.91 -9.63 -24.86
CA GLU A 122 -22.74 -9.77 -26.31
C GLU A 122 -23.18 -11.15 -26.80
N ASP A 123 -22.82 -12.22 -26.12
CA ASP A 123 -23.25 -13.60 -26.46
C ASP A 123 -24.78 -13.71 -26.48
N LYS A 124 -25.47 -13.00 -25.60
CA LYS A 124 -26.93 -13.05 -25.51
C LYS A 124 -27.62 -12.14 -26.51
N TYR A 125 -27.09 -10.94 -26.73
CA TYR A 125 -27.77 -9.90 -27.52
C TYR A 125 -27.15 -9.66 -28.89
N GLY A 126 -25.99 -10.26 -29.19
CA GLY A 126 -25.27 -10.15 -30.46
C GLY A 126 -24.42 -8.91 -30.62
N THR A 127 -24.41 -8.01 -29.63
CA THR A 127 -23.63 -6.77 -29.61
C THR A 127 -23.18 -6.45 -28.20
N LEU A 128 -22.14 -5.62 -28.05
CA LEU A 128 -21.83 -4.98 -26.79
C LEU A 128 -23.01 -4.12 -26.30
N PRO A 129 -23.14 -3.86 -25.00
CA PRO A 129 -24.13 -2.89 -24.54
C PRO A 129 -23.78 -1.51 -25.08
N PRO A 130 -24.78 -0.64 -25.39
CA PRO A 130 -24.52 0.76 -25.65
C PRO A 130 -23.97 1.42 -24.38
N ALA A 131 -23.20 2.51 -24.47
CA ALA A 131 -22.74 3.26 -23.32
C ALA A 131 -23.91 3.72 -22.42
N TYR A 132 -25.01 4.06 -23.06
CA TYR A 132 -26.25 4.42 -22.41
C TYR A 132 -27.46 4.12 -23.31
N VAL A 133 -28.62 3.95 -22.69
CA VAL A 133 -29.91 3.86 -23.37
C VAL A 133 -30.56 5.25 -23.35
N GLU A 134 -31.14 5.64 -24.49
CA GLU A 134 -31.93 6.89 -24.60
C GLU A 134 -33.41 6.61 -24.70
N ASP A 135 -34.20 7.58 -24.26
CA ASP A 135 -35.63 7.64 -24.56
C ASP A 135 -35.88 8.19 -25.99
N LYS A 136 -37.13 8.25 -26.40
CA LYS A 136 -37.54 8.79 -27.71
C LYS A 136 -37.21 10.29 -27.90
N ASP A 137 -36.97 11.03 -26.82
CA ASP A 137 -36.64 12.43 -26.81
C ASP A 137 -35.13 12.69 -26.75
N GLY A 138 -34.30 11.61 -26.70
CA GLY A 138 -32.85 11.65 -26.64
C GLY A 138 -32.29 11.84 -25.24
N ASN A 139 -33.10 11.69 -24.18
CA ASN A 139 -32.61 11.76 -22.82
C ASN A 139 -31.93 10.44 -22.44
N ARG A 140 -30.76 10.51 -21.80
CA ARG A 140 -30.05 9.35 -21.33
C ARG A 140 -30.74 8.74 -20.12
N MET A 141 -31.19 7.49 -20.24
CA MET A 141 -32.03 6.81 -19.25
C MET A 141 -31.24 5.84 -18.37
N HIS A 142 -30.34 5.05 -18.95
CA HIS A 142 -29.67 3.97 -18.24
C HIS A 142 -28.22 3.82 -18.68
N SER A 143 -27.34 3.49 -17.73
CA SER A 143 -25.94 3.20 -17.99
C SER A 143 -25.75 1.76 -18.49
N TRP A 144 -24.71 1.52 -19.27
CA TRP A 144 -24.23 0.17 -19.63
C TRP A 144 -24.02 -0.72 -18.41
N ARG A 145 -23.63 -0.12 -17.26
CA ARG A 145 -23.39 -0.85 -16.00
C ARG A 145 -24.64 -1.54 -15.49
N VAL A 146 -25.80 -0.89 -15.66
CA VAL A 146 -27.11 -1.49 -15.32
C VAL A 146 -27.43 -2.65 -16.26
N LEU A 147 -27.13 -2.51 -17.55
CA LEU A 147 -27.44 -3.52 -18.56
C LEU A 147 -26.70 -4.84 -18.37
N ILE A 148 -25.50 -4.79 -17.82
CA ILE A 148 -24.68 -5.99 -17.58
C ILE A 148 -24.88 -6.64 -16.21
N LEU A 149 -25.66 -6.04 -15.29
CA LEU A 149 -25.93 -6.61 -13.96
C LEU A 149 -26.36 -8.08 -14.00
N PRO A 150 -27.29 -8.52 -14.88
CA PRO A 150 -27.76 -9.90 -14.89
C PRO A 150 -26.69 -10.95 -15.18
N PHE A 151 -25.50 -10.52 -15.59
CA PHE A 151 -24.39 -11.40 -16.03
C PHE A 151 -23.30 -11.58 -15.00
N PHE A 152 -23.37 -10.88 -13.84
CA PHE A 152 -22.39 -11.08 -12.75
C PHE A 152 -22.74 -12.30 -11.88
N GLY A 153 -23.99 -12.41 -11.48
CA GLY A 153 -24.43 -13.47 -10.60
C GLY A 153 -25.88 -13.34 -10.17
N PRO A 154 -26.35 -14.24 -9.29
CA PRO A 154 -27.74 -14.24 -8.85
C PRO A 154 -28.10 -13.00 -8.02
N GLU A 155 -27.18 -12.42 -7.25
CA GLU A 155 -27.41 -11.23 -6.42
C GLU A 155 -27.61 -9.99 -7.30
N GLU A 156 -26.71 -9.75 -8.26
CA GLU A 156 -26.79 -8.64 -9.20
C GLU A 156 -27.98 -8.80 -10.17
N LYS A 157 -28.29 -10.05 -10.52
CA LYS A 157 -29.51 -10.33 -11.31
C LYS A 157 -30.78 -10.00 -10.54
N ALA A 158 -30.81 -10.26 -9.23
CA ALA A 158 -31.94 -9.88 -8.37
C ALA A 158 -32.03 -8.35 -8.28
N LEU A 159 -30.90 -7.66 -8.08
CA LEU A 159 -30.82 -6.20 -8.04
C LEU A 159 -31.33 -5.57 -9.36
N TYR A 160 -30.95 -6.15 -10.52
CA TYR A 160 -31.51 -5.75 -11.81
C TYR A 160 -33.02 -5.87 -11.87
N GLY A 161 -33.60 -6.91 -11.23
CA GLY A 161 -35.04 -7.09 -11.14
C GLY A 161 -35.78 -6.03 -10.31
N GLU A 162 -35.07 -5.33 -9.42
CA GLU A 162 -35.62 -4.21 -8.65
C GLU A 162 -35.53 -2.88 -9.42
N TYR A 163 -34.67 -2.80 -10.45
CA TYR A 163 -34.45 -1.59 -11.25
C TYR A 163 -35.57 -1.43 -12.28
N ASN A 164 -36.17 -0.25 -12.34
CA ASN A 164 -37.26 0.05 -13.29
C ASN A 164 -36.70 0.62 -14.61
N MET A 165 -36.63 -0.21 -15.64
CA MET A 165 -36.16 0.18 -16.98
C MET A 165 -37.12 1.12 -17.73
N ALA A 166 -38.34 1.37 -17.23
CA ALA A 166 -39.27 2.32 -17.82
C ALA A 166 -39.10 3.75 -17.30
N GLU A 167 -38.30 3.94 -16.26
CA GLU A 167 -38.03 5.24 -15.62
C GLU A 167 -36.55 5.58 -15.73
N GLY A 168 -36.21 6.88 -15.73
CA GLY A 168 -34.78 7.31 -15.71
C GLY A 168 -33.99 6.81 -14.51
N TRP A 169 -32.67 6.78 -14.65
CA TRP A 169 -31.73 6.38 -13.61
C TRP A 169 -31.90 7.17 -12.30
N ASP A 170 -32.36 8.42 -12.40
CA ASP A 170 -32.54 9.36 -11.30
C ASP A 170 -34.00 9.35 -10.73
N SER A 171 -34.83 8.40 -11.16
CA SER A 171 -36.17 8.21 -10.59
C SER A 171 -36.09 7.76 -9.13
N LYS A 172 -37.14 8.02 -8.35
CA LYS A 172 -37.16 7.60 -6.92
C LYS A 172 -36.93 6.12 -6.74
N GLN A 173 -37.48 5.26 -7.61
CA GLN A 173 -37.29 3.81 -7.55
C GLN A 173 -35.85 3.44 -7.87
N ASN A 174 -35.28 3.99 -8.93
CA ASN A 174 -33.94 3.65 -9.38
C ASN A 174 -32.85 4.20 -8.43
N MET A 175 -33.09 5.32 -7.77
CA MET A 175 -32.21 5.83 -6.71
C MET A 175 -32.14 4.91 -5.48
N LEU A 176 -33.22 4.17 -5.16
CA LEU A 176 -33.17 3.13 -4.11
C LEU A 176 -32.27 1.95 -4.51
N VAL A 177 -32.23 1.64 -5.80
CA VAL A 177 -31.32 0.62 -6.35
C VAL A 177 -29.89 1.15 -6.42
N ALA A 178 -29.72 2.42 -6.84
CA ALA A 178 -28.41 3.08 -6.88
C ALA A 178 -27.69 3.04 -5.52
N ALA A 179 -28.43 3.19 -4.42
CA ALA A 179 -27.88 3.08 -3.06
C ALA A 179 -27.35 1.67 -2.69
N LYS A 180 -27.57 0.66 -3.55
CA LYS A 180 -27.10 -0.72 -3.36
C LYS A 180 -25.99 -1.06 -4.37
N MET A 181 -25.01 -0.18 -4.56
CA MET A 181 -23.96 -0.37 -5.55
C MET A 181 -23.24 -1.73 -5.37
N PRO A 182 -23.16 -2.57 -6.41
CA PRO A 182 -22.36 -3.78 -6.36
C PRO A 182 -20.87 -3.47 -6.18
N ALA A 183 -20.20 -4.21 -5.29
CA ALA A 183 -18.78 -4.00 -4.99
C ALA A 183 -17.85 -4.13 -6.21
N VAL A 184 -18.33 -4.74 -7.30
CA VAL A 184 -17.59 -4.84 -8.57
C VAL A 184 -17.38 -3.48 -9.25
N TYR A 185 -18.19 -2.48 -8.93
CA TYR A 185 -18.08 -1.13 -9.51
C TYR A 185 -17.26 -0.16 -8.65
N HIS A 186 -16.78 -0.61 -7.50
CA HIS A 186 -15.95 0.18 -6.59
C HIS A 186 -14.51 -0.35 -6.54
N CYS A 187 -13.54 0.58 -6.58
CA CYS A 187 -12.13 0.26 -6.34
C CYS A 187 -11.81 0.35 -4.84
N PRO A 188 -11.33 -0.71 -4.17
CA PRO A 188 -11.04 -0.68 -2.73
C PRO A 188 -9.85 0.20 -2.35
N ALA A 189 -9.17 0.81 -3.32
CA ALA A 189 -8.15 1.84 -3.10
C ALA A 189 -8.74 3.25 -3.15
N ASP A 190 -10.00 3.39 -3.55
CA ASP A 190 -10.72 4.65 -3.51
C ASP A 190 -11.20 4.88 -2.07
N GLU A 191 -10.52 5.79 -1.39
CA GLU A 191 -10.88 6.20 -0.03
C GLU A 191 -11.84 7.38 -0.18
N HIS A 192 -13.15 7.09 -0.18
CA HIS A 192 -14.16 8.14 -0.18
C HIS A 192 -14.00 9.06 1.03
N ASP A 193 -13.98 10.36 0.78
CA ASP A 193 -14.22 11.36 1.83
C ASP A 193 -15.72 11.29 2.22
N GLU A 194 -16.04 11.57 3.49
CA GLU A 194 -17.44 11.60 3.99
C GLU A 194 -18.36 12.56 3.19
N THR A 195 -17.79 13.40 2.33
CA THR A 195 -18.48 14.34 1.45
C THR A 195 -18.78 13.81 0.05
N GLU A 196 -18.19 12.66 -0.32
CA GLU A 196 -18.37 12.04 -1.64
C GLU A 196 -19.55 11.07 -1.64
N ASN A 197 -20.12 10.86 -2.83
CA ASN A 197 -21.24 9.95 -2.98
C ASN A 197 -20.74 8.50 -2.98
N GLU A 198 -21.10 7.71 -1.96
CA GLU A 198 -20.74 6.29 -1.83
C GLU A 198 -21.13 5.41 -3.03
N ASN A 199 -21.93 5.95 -3.97
CA ASN A 199 -22.41 5.23 -5.14
C ASN A 199 -21.67 5.60 -6.44
N ASP A 200 -20.59 6.38 -6.35
CA ASP A 200 -19.82 6.75 -7.52
C ASP A 200 -18.94 5.57 -7.98
N THR A 201 -18.94 5.35 -9.30
CA THR A 201 -18.20 4.23 -9.90
C THR A 201 -16.76 4.59 -10.23
N ASN A 202 -15.85 3.64 -10.09
CA ASN A 202 -14.47 3.79 -10.53
C ASN A 202 -14.19 3.21 -11.93
N TYR A 203 -15.23 2.78 -12.67
CA TYR A 203 -15.04 2.12 -13.96
C TYR A 203 -15.87 2.79 -15.03
N LEU A 204 -15.17 3.39 -16.00
CA LEU A 204 -15.76 4.19 -17.09
C LEU A 204 -15.40 3.62 -18.44
N VAL A 205 -16.27 3.77 -19.43
CA VAL A 205 -15.96 3.55 -20.83
C VAL A 205 -15.62 4.87 -21.52
N TYR A 206 -14.93 4.80 -22.65
CA TYR A 206 -14.75 5.97 -23.51
C TYR A 206 -15.86 6.04 -24.54
N VAL A 207 -16.61 7.14 -24.56
CA VAL A 207 -17.74 7.36 -25.46
C VAL A 207 -17.28 8.26 -26.61
N GLY A 208 -17.13 7.68 -27.79
CA GLY A 208 -16.69 8.37 -29.00
C GLY A 208 -17.18 7.66 -30.25
N LYS A 209 -17.26 8.37 -31.37
CA LYS A 209 -17.81 7.80 -32.64
C LYS A 209 -17.04 6.60 -33.16
N GLN A 210 -15.74 6.55 -32.93
CA GLN A 210 -14.83 5.47 -33.35
C GLN A 210 -14.40 4.59 -32.19
N SER A 211 -15.11 4.59 -31.07
CA SER A 211 -14.82 3.77 -29.90
C SER A 211 -15.68 2.51 -29.85
N ALA A 212 -15.34 1.60 -28.94
CA ALA A 212 -16.15 0.42 -28.64
C ALA A 212 -17.53 0.76 -28.06
N PHE A 213 -17.72 2.00 -27.58
CA PHE A 213 -18.97 2.51 -26.99
C PHE A 213 -19.39 3.83 -27.65
N PRO A 214 -19.99 3.79 -28.86
CA PRO A 214 -20.31 5.01 -29.61
C PRO A 214 -21.61 5.70 -29.13
N GLY A 215 -21.90 5.70 -27.83
CA GLY A 215 -23.06 6.34 -27.23
C GLY A 215 -24.25 5.40 -27.10
N ALA A 216 -25.42 5.81 -27.60
CA ALA A 216 -26.64 5.00 -27.59
C ALA A 216 -26.64 3.84 -28.62
N THR A 217 -25.63 3.82 -29.48
CA THR A 217 -25.46 2.76 -30.49
C THR A 217 -24.59 1.64 -29.95
N SER A 218 -24.95 0.41 -30.26
CA SER A 218 -24.14 -0.78 -29.92
C SER A 218 -23.31 -1.23 -31.12
N ILE A 219 -22.15 -1.79 -30.85
CA ILE A 219 -21.30 -2.45 -31.85
C ILE A 219 -21.14 -3.93 -31.51
N HIS A 220 -20.77 -4.71 -32.51
CA HIS A 220 -20.31 -6.09 -32.33
C HIS A 220 -18.80 -6.09 -32.17
N HIS A 221 -18.26 -6.90 -31.26
CA HIS A 221 -16.81 -7.09 -31.07
C HIS A 221 -16.03 -7.32 -32.39
N ARG A 222 -16.63 -8.03 -33.35
CA ARG A 222 -16.03 -8.27 -34.68
C ARG A 222 -15.85 -7.01 -35.53
N GLN A 223 -16.43 -5.88 -35.15
CA GLN A 223 -16.25 -4.60 -35.86
C GLN A 223 -14.97 -3.89 -35.44
N ILE A 224 -14.29 -4.40 -34.41
CA ILE A 224 -12.96 -3.93 -34.01
C ILE A 224 -11.94 -4.49 -34.99
N SER A 225 -11.37 -3.62 -35.83
CA SER A 225 -10.32 -3.94 -36.78
C SER A 225 -8.92 -3.69 -36.24
N ASP A 226 -8.80 -2.85 -35.23
CA ASP A 226 -7.55 -2.60 -34.52
C ASP A 226 -7.10 -3.81 -33.70
N ASP A 227 -5.86 -3.83 -33.21
CA ASP A 227 -5.37 -4.93 -32.38
C ASP A 227 -6.18 -4.97 -31.06
N GLN A 228 -7.02 -6.00 -30.96
CA GLN A 228 -7.87 -6.21 -29.80
C GLN A 228 -7.10 -6.34 -28.48
N ARG A 229 -5.81 -6.70 -28.53
CA ARG A 229 -4.92 -6.72 -27.35
C ARG A 229 -4.48 -5.34 -26.93
N GLN A 230 -4.82 -4.30 -27.70
CA GLN A 230 -4.50 -2.90 -27.41
C GLN A 230 -5.76 -2.02 -27.36
N THR A 231 -6.93 -2.51 -27.76
CA THR A 231 -8.18 -1.73 -27.71
C THR A 231 -8.78 -1.75 -26.29
N ILE A 232 -8.95 -0.60 -25.69
CA ILE A 232 -9.47 -0.44 -24.31
C ILE A 232 -11.02 -0.43 -24.35
N TYR A 233 -11.62 -1.23 -23.47
CA TYR A 233 -13.05 -1.22 -23.20
C TYR A 233 -13.40 -0.38 -21.99
N VAL A 234 -12.69 -0.59 -20.86
CA VAL A 234 -13.03 0.07 -19.59
C VAL A 234 -11.77 0.60 -18.93
N PHE A 235 -11.85 1.82 -18.47
CA PHE A 235 -10.83 2.49 -17.67
C PHE A 235 -11.19 2.40 -16.18
N GLU A 236 -10.18 2.18 -15.35
CA GLU A 236 -10.26 2.56 -13.95
C GLU A 236 -10.06 4.07 -13.84
N ALA A 237 -10.92 4.75 -13.07
CA ALA A 237 -10.85 6.18 -12.86
C ALA A 237 -11.11 6.52 -11.39
N LYS A 238 -10.61 7.67 -10.94
CA LYS A 238 -10.76 8.21 -9.60
C LYS A 238 -11.61 9.49 -9.66
N ASP A 239 -12.29 9.80 -8.54
CA ASP A 239 -13.04 11.06 -8.35
C ASP A 239 -14.00 11.35 -9.52
N THR A 240 -14.70 10.32 -9.98
CA THR A 240 -15.51 10.39 -11.21
C THR A 240 -16.76 11.26 -11.04
N ALA A 241 -17.26 11.41 -9.81
CA ALA A 241 -18.54 12.04 -9.50
C ALA A 241 -19.70 11.49 -10.37
N ILE A 242 -19.61 10.23 -10.79
CA ILE A 242 -20.59 9.55 -11.64
C ILE A 242 -21.15 8.36 -10.88
N GLY A 243 -22.43 8.44 -10.50
CA GLY A 243 -23.12 7.32 -9.88
C GLY A 243 -23.16 6.10 -10.83
N TRP A 244 -23.02 4.88 -10.30
CA TRP A 244 -22.93 3.68 -11.12
C TRP A 244 -24.13 3.41 -12.03
N THR A 245 -25.32 3.88 -11.66
CA THR A 245 -26.54 3.82 -12.51
C THR A 245 -26.62 4.97 -13.49
N GLN A 246 -25.88 6.06 -13.24
CA GLN A 246 -25.90 7.26 -14.06
C GLN A 246 -25.27 7.00 -15.43
N PRO A 247 -25.89 7.43 -16.54
CA PRO A 247 -25.35 7.30 -17.90
C PRO A 247 -24.29 8.38 -18.18
N GLY A 248 -23.21 8.35 -17.41
CA GLY A 248 -22.04 9.21 -17.48
C GLY A 248 -20.78 8.38 -17.68
N ASP A 249 -19.88 8.85 -18.54
CA ASP A 249 -18.62 8.18 -18.89
C ASP A 249 -17.62 9.18 -19.50
N LEU A 250 -16.40 8.76 -19.86
CA LEU A 250 -15.43 9.60 -20.55
C LEU A 250 -15.94 9.99 -21.94
N GLN A 251 -16.05 11.28 -22.24
CA GLN A 251 -16.63 11.76 -23.50
C GLN A 251 -15.56 12.24 -24.48
N GLU A 252 -15.71 11.90 -25.75
CA GLU A 252 -14.85 12.39 -26.84
C GLU A 252 -14.78 13.94 -26.81
N GLY A 253 -13.54 14.46 -26.74
CA GLY A 253 -13.27 15.90 -26.77
C GLY A 253 -13.53 16.67 -25.47
N GLN A 254 -13.92 15.99 -24.37
CA GLN A 254 -14.17 16.67 -23.09
C GLN A 254 -12.98 16.55 -22.12
N GLN A 255 -12.21 15.48 -22.18
CA GLN A 255 -11.02 15.32 -21.37
C GLN A 255 -9.83 14.81 -22.21
N GLY A 256 -8.62 15.01 -21.70
CA GLY A 256 -7.42 14.40 -22.22
C GLY A 256 -7.24 12.95 -21.76
N PHE A 257 -6.08 12.40 -22.05
CA PHE A 257 -5.72 11.02 -21.70
C PHE A 257 -4.47 10.93 -20.82
N ASP A 258 -4.06 12.04 -20.21
CA ASP A 258 -2.94 12.01 -19.26
C ASP A 258 -3.36 11.27 -17.98
N ILE A 259 -2.64 10.20 -17.65
CA ILE A 259 -2.89 9.42 -16.43
C ILE A 259 -2.37 10.20 -15.24
N GLY A 260 -3.27 10.55 -14.32
CA GLY A 260 -2.98 11.32 -13.12
C GLY A 260 -3.52 12.74 -13.14
N THR A 261 -3.71 13.37 -14.33
CA THR A 261 -4.31 14.69 -14.47
C THR A 261 -5.68 14.64 -15.12
N ASP A 262 -5.84 13.88 -16.20
CA ASP A 262 -7.11 13.79 -16.96
C ASP A 262 -7.89 12.55 -16.56
N ILE A 263 -7.20 11.41 -16.41
CA ILE A 263 -7.75 10.16 -15.91
C ILE A 263 -7.08 9.88 -14.57
N GLY A 264 -7.76 10.20 -13.47
CA GLY A 264 -7.28 9.91 -12.12
C GLY A 264 -7.19 8.41 -11.87
N GLY A 265 -6.13 7.95 -11.20
CA GLY A 265 -5.96 6.57 -10.78
C GLY A 265 -5.96 6.42 -9.27
N ASN A 266 -6.63 5.38 -8.75
CA ASN A 266 -6.59 5.03 -7.33
C ASN A 266 -5.29 4.30 -6.93
N HIS A 267 -4.46 3.95 -7.91
CA HIS A 267 -3.23 3.21 -7.70
C HIS A 267 -2.00 4.05 -7.99
N LEU A 268 -0.94 3.82 -7.22
CA LEU A 268 0.31 4.55 -7.36
C LEU A 268 0.85 4.42 -8.79
N ARG A 269 1.00 5.57 -9.47
CA ARG A 269 1.64 5.72 -10.79
C ARG A 269 0.96 5.00 -11.95
N GLY A 270 -0.37 4.89 -11.93
CA GLY A 270 -1.08 4.32 -13.07
C GLY A 270 -2.48 3.85 -12.78
N ILE A 271 -3.11 3.29 -13.79
CA ILE A 271 -4.49 2.78 -13.79
C ILE A 271 -4.55 1.36 -14.36
N ASN A 272 -5.53 0.58 -13.93
CA ASN A 272 -5.89 -0.64 -14.64
C ASN A 272 -6.85 -0.31 -15.79
N VAL A 273 -6.69 -0.99 -16.91
CA VAL A 273 -7.63 -0.92 -18.04
C VAL A 273 -8.05 -2.33 -18.44
N LEU A 274 -9.29 -2.48 -18.85
CA LEU A 274 -9.81 -3.70 -19.46
C LEU A 274 -9.65 -3.58 -20.97
N LEU A 275 -8.99 -4.55 -21.59
CA LEU A 275 -8.87 -4.64 -23.05
C LEU A 275 -10.02 -5.43 -23.66
N SER A 276 -10.25 -5.26 -24.95
CA SER A 276 -11.32 -5.92 -25.69
C SER A 276 -11.21 -7.44 -25.69
N THR A 277 -10.02 -7.98 -25.45
CA THR A 277 -9.77 -9.42 -25.25
C THR A 277 -10.25 -9.95 -23.90
N GLY A 278 -10.66 -9.07 -22.96
CA GLY A 278 -10.94 -9.42 -21.54
C GLY A 278 -9.70 -9.45 -20.67
N GLU A 279 -8.50 -9.19 -21.21
CA GLU A 279 -7.27 -9.02 -20.43
C GLU A 279 -7.30 -7.68 -19.69
N VAL A 280 -6.73 -7.64 -18.48
CA VAL A 280 -6.54 -6.40 -17.72
C VAL A 280 -5.08 -6.05 -17.71
N ARG A 281 -4.77 -4.82 -18.14
CA ARG A 281 -3.42 -4.26 -18.21
C ARG A 281 -3.29 -3.08 -17.25
N PHE A 282 -2.11 -2.91 -16.69
CA PHE A 282 -1.79 -1.74 -15.87
C PHE A 282 -1.00 -0.75 -16.73
N LEU A 283 -1.60 0.39 -17.03
CA LEU A 283 -0.95 1.51 -17.72
C LEU A 283 -0.33 2.45 -16.70
N ARG A 284 0.94 2.79 -16.92
CA ARG A 284 1.66 3.71 -16.04
C ARG A 284 1.43 5.17 -16.47
N GLU A 285 1.62 6.11 -15.52
CA GLU A 285 1.51 7.55 -15.75
C GLU A 285 2.43 8.12 -16.84
N ASN A 286 3.46 7.37 -17.25
CA ASN A 286 4.39 7.77 -18.29
C ASN A 286 4.04 7.25 -19.70
N VAL A 287 2.87 6.62 -19.86
CA VAL A 287 2.35 6.24 -21.18
C VAL A 287 1.93 7.51 -21.90
N ASP A 288 2.26 7.61 -23.19
CA ASP A 288 1.92 8.78 -24.00
C ASP A 288 0.39 8.90 -24.10
N PRO A 289 -0.21 10.06 -23.78
CA PRO A 289 -1.65 10.28 -23.92
C PRO A 289 -2.18 10.03 -25.34
N ASP A 290 -1.38 10.26 -26.38
CA ASP A 290 -1.78 9.98 -27.76
C ASP A 290 -1.85 8.46 -28.02
N ASP A 291 -0.98 7.66 -27.40
CA ASP A 291 -1.07 6.19 -27.47
C ASP A 291 -2.33 5.68 -26.75
N ILE A 292 -2.67 6.25 -25.58
CA ILE A 292 -3.92 5.89 -24.88
C ILE A 292 -5.12 6.26 -25.73
N ARG A 293 -5.10 7.42 -26.40
CA ARG A 293 -6.16 7.82 -27.34
C ARG A 293 -6.29 6.82 -28.48
N ALA A 294 -5.18 6.40 -29.10
CA ALA A 294 -5.16 5.38 -30.13
C ALA A 294 -5.74 4.05 -29.63
N MET A 295 -5.49 3.68 -28.37
CA MET A 295 -6.08 2.49 -27.75
C MET A 295 -7.60 2.59 -27.52
N THR A 296 -8.24 3.75 -27.67
CA THR A 296 -9.69 3.90 -27.54
C THR A 296 -10.44 3.74 -28.86
N THR A 297 -9.75 3.73 -30.00
CA THR A 297 -10.37 3.54 -31.32
C THR A 297 -10.53 2.04 -31.65
N ILE A 298 -11.42 1.76 -32.60
CA ILE A 298 -11.70 0.40 -33.09
C ILE A 298 -11.26 0.15 -34.53
N ASP A 299 -10.92 1.21 -35.26
CA ASP A 299 -10.59 1.21 -36.70
C ASP A 299 -9.57 2.30 -37.10
N GLY A 300 -8.86 2.88 -36.14
CA GLY A 300 -7.88 3.95 -36.37
C GLY A 300 -6.61 3.47 -37.05
N ASN A 301 -6.22 2.21 -36.84
CA ASN A 301 -4.98 1.58 -37.33
C ASN A 301 -3.70 2.33 -36.92
N GLU A 302 -3.74 3.08 -35.82
CA GLU A 302 -2.58 3.76 -35.27
C GLU A 302 -1.62 2.72 -34.66
N PRO A 303 -0.30 2.89 -34.87
CA PRO A 303 0.68 2.04 -34.21
C PRO A 303 0.75 2.37 -32.72
N VAL A 304 0.40 1.43 -31.87
CA VAL A 304 0.53 1.57 -30.42
C VAL A 304 1.70 0.70 -29.94
N PRO A 305 2.65 1.23 -29.16
CA PRO A 305 3.70 0.44 -28.54
C PRO A 305 3.16 -0.64 -27.60
N GLU A 306 3.94 -1.71 -27.37
CA GLU A 306 3.61 -2.68 -26.33
C GLU A 306 3.94 -2.09 -24.94
N TYR A 307 2.97 -2.05 -24.05
CA TYR A 307 3.07 -1.53 -22.68
C TYR A 307 2.95 -2.64 -21.63
#